data_f9949880f364273ecbd28d25a2d54900
#
_entry.id   f9949880f364273ecbd28d25a2d54900
#
_cell.length_a   1.000
_cell.length_b   1.000
_cell.length_c   1.000
_cell.angle_alpha   90.00
_cell.angle_beta   90.00
_cell.angle_gamma   90.00
#
_symmetry.space_group_name_H-M   'P 1'
#
loop_
_entity.id
_entity.type
_entity.pdbx_description
1 polymer ?
#
loop_
_entity_poly.entity_id
_entity_poly.type
_entity_poly.pdbx_seq_one_letter_code
_entity_poly.pdbx_strand_id
1 'polypeptide(L)'
;MKKRKGKAFRKPQSQKKTGLPPGKVVYIGDEKQTEVKISVIDYNESHLEERTFHDPEECFIYKESPSNTWINIDGIHDTGIVEKIGKHFGISTLVLEDVVNTNSRPKIDDFNDHVFVILKMLTYDKEKHNLNIEQVSLILGKNYVISFQEDEGDVFNSIRARLRKADSRTRTLGPDYLMYCLMDKIVDEYFLIIESMGEELEVMEEEVSEYPTKEFLHQYNELKQSSIYLRKSVWPLREVINYLLRDEVKLISQNTLPYFRDLYDHTIQVIDTIETYRDLFSDIMDVYLSTLSLKMNEVMKVLTIISTIFIPLTFIVGVYGMNFDHMPELHWREGYLAVWIIMILVAIGMILYFKRRKWF
;
A
#
# COMPACT_ATOMS: atom_id res chain seq x y z
N MET A 1 -10.51 -23.00 -10.47
CA MET A 1 -9.96 -21.72 -9.99
C MET A 1 -10.11 -21.64 -8.48
N LYS A 2 -9.03 -21.83 -7.69
CA LYS A 2 -9.04 -21.65 -6.23
C LYS A 2 -8.96 -20.14 -5.96
N LYS A 3 -9.99 -19.58 -5.30
CA LYS A 3 -10.01 -18.19 -4.83
C LYS A 3 -8.82 -17.98 -3.88
N ARG A 4 -7.80 -17.22 -4.30
CA ARG A 4 -6.80 -16.68 -3.39
C ARG A 4 -7.52 -15.73 -2.43
N LYS A 5 -7.57 -16.08 -1.13
CA LYS A 5 -8.01 -15.17 -0.07
C LYS A 5 -7.00 -14.02 -0.04
N GLY A 6 -7.45 -12.78 -0.20
CA GLY A 6 -6.62 -11.60 -0.02
C GLY A 6 -5.91 -11.70 1.35
N LYS A 7 -4.58 -11.54 1.34
CA LYS A 7 -3.79 -11.57 2.57
C LYS A 7 -4.12 -10.30 3.37
N ALA A 8 -4.95 -10.44 4.40
CA ALA A 8 -5.10 -9.42 5.43
C ALA A 8 -3.71 -9.06 5.99
N PHE A 9 -3.50 -7.77 6.32
CA PHE A 9 -2.27 -7.20 6.84
C PHE A 9 -1.49 -8.18 7.74
N ARG A 10 -0.26 -8.54 7.32
CA ARG A 10 0.62 -9.44 8.07
C ARG A 10 0.93 -8.83 9.44
N LYS A 11 0.52 -9.49 10.51
CA LYS A 11 1.06 -9.23 11.85
C LYS A 11 2.56 -9.58 11.82
N PRO A 12 3.46 -8.72 12.36
CA PRO A 12 4.88 -9.03 12.39
C PRO A 12 5.09 -10.37 13.12
N GLN A 13 5.64 -11.37 12.43
CA GLN A 13 6.00 -12.66 13.00
C GLN A 13 7.36 -12.59 13.74
N SER A 14 7.61 -11.48 14.45
CA SER A 14 8.86 -11.24 15.20
C SER A 14 9.15 -12.30 16.27
N GLN A 15 8.17 -13.11 16.65
CA GLN A 15 8.32 -14.16 17.66
C GLN A 15 9.20 -15.34 17.20
N LYS A 16 9.31 -15.63 15.89
CA LYS A 16 10.16 -16.73 15.38
C LYS A 16 11.67 -16.41 15.52
N LYS A 17 12.06 -15.14 15.60
CA LYS A 17 13.45 -14.68 15.64
C LYS A 17 13.99 -14.42 17.06
N THR A 18 13.13 -14.26 18.05
CA THR A 18 13.51 -13.88 19.40
C THR A 18 14.31 -15.01 20.07
N GLY A 19 15.59 -14.74 20.38
CA GLY A 19 16.48 -15.69 21.07
C GLY A 19 17.33 -16.58 20.15
N LEU A 20 17.28 -16.42 18.83
CA LEU A 20 18.20 -17.11 17.91
C LEU A 20 19.54 -16.38 17.81
N PRO A 21 20.66 -17.10 17.65
CA PRO A 21 21.95 -16.46 17.42
C PRO A 21 21.98 -15.74 16.07
N PRO A 22 22.76 -14.64 15.94
CA PRO A 22 22.95 -13.93 14.66
C PRO A 22 23.48 -14.87 13.56
N GLY A 23 22.98 -14.68 12.33
CA GLY A 23 23.39 -15.48 11.18
C GLY A 23 22.69 -16.84 11.05
N LYS A 24 21.70 -17.14 11.90
CA LYS A 24 20.87 -18.34 11.73
C LYS A 24 19.83 -18.10 10.64
N VAL A 25 19.92 -18.84 9.55
CA VAL A 25 19.01 -18.75 8.41
C VAL A 25 17.69 -19.45 8.75
N VAL A 26 16.67 -18.67 9.07
CA VAL A 26 15.32 -19.16 9.41
C VAL A 26 14.30 -18.33 8.65
N TYR A 27 13.47 -18.99 7.87
CA TYR A 27 12.43 -18.33 7.10
C TYR A 27 11.38 -17.66 8.00
N ILE A 28 11.19 -16.36 7.79
CA ILE A 28 10.21 -15.52 8.46
C ILE A 28 9.25 -14.99 7.40
N GLY A 29 8.26 -15.79 7.07
CA GLY A 29 7.20 -15.51 6.10
C GLY A 29 6.02 -16.43 6.30
N ASP A 30 5.04 -16.37 5.42
CA ASP A 30 3.94 -17.33 5.41
C ASP A 30 4.42 -18.71 4.96
N GLU A 31 3.92 -19.76 5.59
CA GLU A 31 4.26 -21.13 5.20
C GLU A 31 3.83 -21.40 3.74
N LYS A 32 4.77 -21.86 2.93
CA LYS A 32 4.57 -22.20 1.52
C LYS A 32 4.92 -23.65 1.28
N GLN A 33 4.19 -24.27 0.34
CA GLN A 33 4.39 -25.65 -0.07
C GLN A 33 4.75 -25.75 -1.58
N THR A 34 5.14 -24.63 -2.20
CA THR A 34 5.55 -24.61 -3.60
C THR A 34 6.99 -25.09 -3.71
N GLU A 35 7.33 -25.80 -4.79
CA GLU A 35 8.72 -26.14 -5.09
C GLU A 35 9.51 -24.88 -5.42
N VAL A 36 10.78 -24.85 -4.99
CA VAL A 36 11.71 -23.77 -5.33
C VAL A 36 12.13 -23.94 -6.78
N LYS A 37 12.12 -22.81 -7.51
CA LYS A 37 12.50 -22.77 -8.91
C LYS A 37 13.70 -21.85 -9.08
N ILE A 38 14.74 -22.34 -9.74
CA ILE A 38 15.95 -21.58 -10.05
C ILE A 38 15.99 -21.38 -11.57
N SER A 39 15.84 -20.14 -12.01
CA SER A 39 15.93 -19.75 -13.42
C SER A 39 17.25 -19.05 -13.66
N VAL A 40 17.99 -19.49 -14.64
CA VAL A 40 19.29 -18.92 -15.01
C VAL A 40 19.22 -18.40 -16.42
N ILE A 41 19.70 -17.18 -16.64
CA ILE A 41 19.93 -16.57 -17.94
C ILE A 41 21.39 -16.18 -17.99
N ASP A 42 22.16 -16.92 -18.75
CA ASP A 42 23.57 -16.63 -19.05
C ASP A 42 23.68 -15.95 -20.42
N TYR A 43 24.36 -14.81 -20.47
CA TYR A 43 24.33 -13.98 -21.64
C TYR A 43 25.61 -13.17 -21.87
N ASN A 44 25.88 -12.88 -23.13
CA ASN A 44 26.78 -11.85 -23.60
C ASN A 44 26.29 -11.34 -24.98
N GLU A 45 27.03 -10.50 -25.65
CA GLU A 45 26.61 -9.92 -26.95
C GLU A 45 26.23 -10.99 -28.00
N SER A 46 26.91 -12.12 -28.03
CA SER A 46 26.73 -13.19 -29.06
C SER A 46 26.00 -14.43 -28.54
N HIS A 47 25.91 -14.62 -27.22
CA HIS A 47 25.38 -15.84 -26.61
C HIS A 47 24.24 -15.50 -25.63
N LEU A 48 23.22 -16.37 -25.63
CA LEU A 48 22.16 -16.35 -24.59
C LEU A 48 21.71 -17.78 -24.35
N GLU A 49 21.75 -18.19 -23.11
CA GLU A 49 21.25 -19.48 -22.64
C GLU A 49 20.28 -19.28 -21.50
N GLU A 50 19.11 -19.89 -21.58
CA GLU A 50 18.12 -19.91 -20.54
C GLU A 50 17.91 -21.33 -20.04
N ARG A 51 18.05 -21.55 -18.73
CA ARG A 51 17.80 -22.84 -18.07
C ARG A 51 16.99 -22.68 -16.82
N THR A 52 16.29 -23.74 -16.45
CA THR A 52 15.58 -23.84 -15.18
C THR A 52 16.06 -25.08 -14.45
N PHE A 53 16.37 -24.91 -13.17
CA PHE A 53 16.89 -25.95 -12.30
C PHE A 53 16.03 -26.07 -11.04
N HIS A 54 16.09 -27.24 -10.42
CA HIS A 54 15.52 -27.48 -9.07
C HIS A 54 16.65 -27.76 -8.06
N ASP A 55 17.80 -28.28 -8.52
CA ASP A 55 18.98 -28.44 -7.69
C ASP A 55 19.87 -27.18 -7.77
N PRO A 56 20.17 -26.53 -6.65
CA PRO A 56 21.01 -25.34 -6.63
C PRO A 56 22.44 -25.60 -7.10
N GLU A 57 22.94 -26.86 -7.05
CA GLU A 57 24.30 -27.19 -7.46
C GLU A 57 24.51 -27.05 -8.98
N GLU A 58 23.43 -27.17 -9.76
CA GLU A 58 23.50 -26.99 -11.20
C GLU A 58 23.79 -25.54 -11.64
N CYS A 59 23.48 -24.54 -10.79
CA CYS A 59 23.78 -23.14 -11.11
C CYS A 59 25.19 -22.71 -10.66
N PHE A 60 25.94 -23.55 -9.95
CA PHE A 60 27.26 -23.19 -9.41
C PHE A 60 28.32 -22.90 -10.49
N ILE A 61 28.20 -23.53 -11.66
CA ILE A 61 29.12 -23.33 -12.80
C ILE A 61 29.12 -21.87 -13.29
N TYR A 62 28.03 -21.12 -13.05
CA TYR A 62 27.90 -19.77 -13.57
C TYR A 62 28.64 -18.72 -12.72
N LYS A 63 29.14 -19.05 -11.52
CA LYS A 63 29.92 -18.12 -10.69
C LYS A 63 31.17 -17.61 -11.37
N GLU A 64 31.84 -18.48 -12.12
CA GLU A 64 33.09 -18.18 -12.82
C GLU A 64 32.90 -18.15 -14.35
N SER A 65 31.66 -18.02 -14.83
CA SER A 65 31.37 -17.87 -16.24
C SER A 65 32.05 -16.62 -16.82
N PRO A 66 32.61 -16.67 -18.04
CA PRO A 66 33.14 -15.50 -18.73
C PRO A 66 32.02 -14.54 -19.22
N SER A 67 30.78 -14.99 -19.20
CA SER A 67 29.57 -14.24 -19.54
C SER A 67 28.90 -13.64 -18.30
N ASN A 68 27.93 -12.80 -18.53
CA ASN A 68 27.08 -12.26 -17.43
C ASN A 68 25.94 -13.24 -17.16
N THR A 69 25.63 -13.47 -15.89
CA THR A 69 24.58 -14.42 -15.49
C THR A 69 23.56 -13.78 -14.57
N TRP A 70 22.29 -13.99 -14.87
CA TRP A 70 21.19 -13.73 -13.95
C TRP A 70 20.65 -15.03 -13.38
N ILE A 71 20.76 -15.20 -12.06
CA ILE A 71 20.23 -16.35 -11.32
C ILE A 71 19.02 -15.85 -10.53
N ASN A 72 17.83 -16.27 -10.91
CA ASN A 72 16.59 -15.92 -10.23
C ASN A 72 16.07 -17.12 -9.43
N ILE A 73 15.86 -16.93 -8.13
CA ILE A 73 15.39 -17.95 -7.19
C ILE A 73 14.00 -17.55 -6.69
N ASP A 74 12.99 -18.34 -7.08
CA ASP A 74 11.62 -18.20 -6.64
C ASP A 74 11.37 -19.23 -5.51
N GLY A 75 11.16 -18.75 -4.28
CA GLY A 75 10.88 -19.57 -3.11
C GLY A 75 12.00 -19.59 -2.08
N ILE A 76 12.13 -18.52 -1.29
CA ILE A 76 13.12 -18.41 -0.18
C ILE A 76 12.69 -19.16 1.10
N HIS A 77 11.58 -19.86 1.08
CA HIS A 77 11.09 -20.66 2.21
C HIS A 77 11.89 -21.93 2.43
N ASP A 78 12.56 -22.47 1.40
CA ASP A 78 13.56 -23.52 1.53
C ASP A 78 14.93 -22.89 1.86
N THR A 79 15.19 -22.76 3.16
CA THR A 79 16.44 -22.17 3.65
C THR A 79 17.68 -23.00 3.28
N GLY A 80 17.52 -24.31 3.05
CA GLY A 80 18.62 -25.19 2.65
C GLY A 80 19.17 -24.83 1.27
N ILE A 81 18.29 -24.50 0.31
CA ILE A 81 18.69 -24.02 -1.03
C ILE A 81 19.39 -22.67 -0.91
N VAL A 82 18.84 -21.74 -0.11
CA VAL A 82 19.43 -20.40 0.10
C VAL A 82 20.83 -20.52 0.73
N GLU A 83 21.02 -21.42 1.73
CA GLU A 83 22.31 -21.65 2.37
C GLU A 83 23.33 -22.27 1.40
N LYS A 84 22.93 -23.25 0.57
CA LYS A 84 23.82 -23.87 -0.44
C LYS A 84 24.33 -22.83 -1.45
N ILE A 85 23.43 -22.01 -2.00
CA ILE A 85 23.79 -20.94 -2.92
C ILE A 85 24.70 -19.93 -2.22
N GLY A 86 24.32 -19.47 -1.03
CA GLY A 86 25.09 -18.52 -0.26
C GLY A 86 26.52 -19.00 0.03
N LYS A 87 26.67 -20.25 0.45
CA LYS A 87 27.98 -20.86 0.70
C LYS A 87 28.84 -20.91 -0.57
N HIS A 88 28.26 -21.31 -1.70
CA HIS A 88 29.01 -21.40 -2.97
C HIS A 88 29.44 -20.02 -3.46
N PHE A 89 28.56 -19.03 -3.43
CA PHE A 89 28.84 -17.67 -3.89
C PHE A 89 29.63 -16.83 -2.91
N GLY A 90 29.93 -17.34 -1.69
CA GLY A 90 30.71 -16.65 -0.66
C GLY A 90 29.92 -15.58 0.09
N ILE A 91 28.57 -15.68 0.08
CA ILE A 91 27.68 -14.74 0.74
C ILE A 91 27.62 -15.03 2.24
N SER A 92 27.72 -13.98 3.05
CA SER A 92 27.73 -14.14 4.51
C SER A 92 26.37 -14.65 5.05
N THR A 93 26.40 -15.40 6.15
CA THR A 93 25.18 -15.92 6.78
C THR A 93 24.27 -14.81 7.31
N LEU A 94 24.81 -13.62 7.61
CA LEU A 94 24.00 -12.44 7.99
C LEU A 94 23.19 -11.93 6.80
N VAL A 95 23.74 -11.91 5.60
CA VAL A 95 23.03 -11.58 4.37
C VAL A 95 21.93 -12.61 4.11
N LEU A 96 22.23 -13.91 4.23
CA LEU A 96 21.25 -14.98 4.03
C LEU A 96 20.12 -14.93 5.05
N GLU A 97 20.40 -14.55 6.31
CA GLU A 97 19.39 -14.29 7.33
C GLU A 97 18.42 -13.19 6.89
N ASP A 98 18.93 -12.14 6.26
CA ASP A 98 18.08 -11.04 5.74
C ASP A 98 17.32 -11.40 4.48
N VAL A 99 17.90 -12.22 3.61
CA VAL A 99 17.20 -12.77 2.41
C VAL A 99 15.95 -13.53 2.81
N VAL A 100 16.02 -14.41 3.81
CA VAL A 100 14.88 -15.23 4.24
C VAL A 100 13.94 -14.52 5.24
N ASN A 101 14.26 -13.28 5.64
CA ASN A 101 13.42 -12.46 6.49
C ASN A 101 12.57 -11.49 5.68
N THR A 102 11.37 -11.91 5.31
CA THR A 102 10.48 -11.13 4.45
C THR A 102 9.96 -9.82 5.06
N ASN A 103 10.33 -9.51 6.30
CA ASN A 103 9.97 -8.25 6.98
C ASN A 103 11.12 -7.22 7.01
N SER A 104 12.27 -7.51 6.39
CA SER A 104 13.38 -6.57 6.31
C SER A 104 13.00 -5.30 5.56
N ARG A 105 13.55 -4.16 5.98
CA ARG A 105 13.39 -2.89 5.26
C ARG A 105 14.35 -2.86 4.08
N PRO A 106 14.06 -2.08 3.02
CA PRO A 106 15.04 -1.81 1.98
C PRO A 106 16.36 -1.34 2.59
N LYS A 107 17.44 -1.97 2.19
CA LYS A 107 18.80 -1.66 2.65
C LYS A 107 19.83 -2.10 1.61
N ILE A 108 21.04 -1.60 1.79
CA ILE A 108 22.22 -1.99 1.02
C ILE A 108 23.36 -2.33 1.96
N ASP A 109 24.10 -3.39 1.61
CA ASP A 109 25.36 -3.74 2.26
C ASP A 109 26.40 -4.01 1.15
N ASP A 110 27.57 -3.37 1.23
CA ASP A 110 28.67 -3.52 0.27
C ASP A 110 29.81 -4.35 0.90
N PHE A 111 30.18 -5.46 0.23
CA PHE A 111 31.19 -6.40 0.66
C PHE A 111 32.25 -6.50 -0.44
N ASN A 112 33.04 -5.57 -0.73
CA ASN A 112 34.11 -5.53 -1.73
C ASN A 112 34.01 -6.46 -2.98
N ASP A 113 33.52 -7.70 -2.85
CA ASP A 113 33.34 -8.73 -3.86
C ASP A 113 31.88 -8.89 -4.33
N HIS A 114 30.92 -8.42 -3.56
CA HIS A 114 29.51 -8.37 -3.91
C HIS A 114 28.77 -7.23 -3.20
N VAL A 115 27.70 -6.73 -3.82
CA VAL A 115 26.77 -5.76 -3.25
C VAL A 115 25.44 -6.44 -3.02
N PHE A 116 24.90 -6.32 -1.83
CA PHE A 116 23.60 -6.85 -1.43
C PHE A 116 22.58 -5.72 -1.29
N VAL A 117 21.43 -5.86 -1.92
CA VAL A 117 20.32 -4.89 -1.86
C VAL A 117 19.02 -5.61 -1.57
N ILE A 118 18.24 -5.07 -0.62
CA ILE A 118 16.84 -5.47 -0.39
C ILE A 118 15.92 -4.36 -0.91
N LEU A 119 14.91 -4.78 -1.68
CA LEU A 119 13.80 -3.93 -2.12
C LEU A 119 12.46 -4.59 -1.75
N LYS A 120 11.38 -3.82 -1.90
CA LYS A 120 10.02 -4.36 -1.83
C LYS A 120 9.37 -4.24 -3.21
N MET A 121 9.07 -5.36 -3.82
CA MET A 121 8.22 -5.41 -5.00
C MET A 121 6.76 -5.30 -4.55
N LEU A 122 6.08 -4.28 -5.04
CA LEU A 122 4.71 -3.98 -4.71
C LEU A 122 3.84 -4.15 -5.96
N THR A 123 2.67 -4.75 -5.79
CA THR A 123 1.65 -4.82 -6.85
C THR A 123 0.29 -4.48 -6.25
N TYR A 124 -0.53 -3.73 -6.98
CA TYR A 124 -1.83 -3.28 -6.53
C TYR A 124 -2.97 -4.01 -7.24
N ASP A 125 -3.86 -4.61 -6.48
CA ASP A 125 -5.08 -5.26 -6.98
C ASP A 125 -6.24 -4.25 -6.87
N LYS A 126 -6.56 -3.58 -7.99
CA LYS A 126 -7.65 -2.57 -8.05
C LYS A 126 -9.02 -3.14 -7.66
N GLU A 127 -9.31 -4.43 -7.94
CA GLU A 127 -10.61 -5.02 -7.62
C GLU A 127 -10.79 -5.26 -6.12
N LYS A 128 -9.71 -5.46 -5.39
CA LYS A 128 -9.70 -5.75 -3.95
C LYS A 128 -9.19 -4.60 -3.10
N HIS A 129 -8.82 -3.47 -3.72
CA HIS A 129 -8.15 -2.33 -3.08
C HIS A 129 -6.99 -2.76 -2.17
N ASN A 130 -6.22 -3.77 -2.60
CA ASN A 130 -5.21 -4.41 -1.77
C ASN A 130 -3.82 -4.34 -2.37
N LEU A 131 -2.86 -3.91 -1.55
CA LEU A 131 -1.44 -3.88 -1.89
C LEU A 131 -0.81 -5.24 -1.54
N ASN A 132 -0.26 -5.93 -2.54
CA ASN A 132 0.57 -7.11 -2.32
C ASN A 132 2.03 -6.67 -2.21
N ILE A 133 2.71 -7.15 -1.16
CA ILE A 133 4.08 -6.76 -0.83
C ILE A 133 4.93 -8.01 -0.80
N GLU A 134 6.00 -8.02 -1.60
CA GLU A 134 6.98 -9.08 -1.67
C GLU A 134 8.39 -8.53 -1.48
N GLN A 135 9.25 -9.28 -0.80
CA GLN A 135 10.66 -8.91 -0.70
C GLN A 135 11.43 -9.46 -1.90
N VAL A 136 12.21 -8.59 -2.52
CA VAL A 136 13.22 -8.96 -3.52
C VAL A 136 14.58 -8.64 -2.95
N SER A 137 15.46 -9.62 -2.93
CA SER A 137 16.85 -9.45 -2.52
C SER A 137 17.76 -9.64 -3.75
N LEU A 138 18.58 -8.64 -4.03
CA LEU A 138 19.52 -8.65 -5.16
C LEU A 138 20.95 -8.74 -4.65
N ILE A 139 21.75 -9.60 -5.26
CA ILE A 139 23.19 -9.70 -5.01
C ILE A 139 23.91 -9.50 -6.33
N LEU A 140 24.67 -8.42 -6.42
CA LEU A 140 25.53 -8.11 -7.56
C LEU A 140 26.93 -8.60 -7.28
N GLY A 141 27.43 -9.49 -8.12
CA GLY A 141 28.83 -9.91 -8.19
C GLY A 141 29.54 -9.37 -9.43
N LYS A 142 30.76 -9.83 -9.66
CA LYS A 142 31.60 -9.36 -10.78
C LYS A 142 30.97 -9.63 -12.15
N ASN A 143 30.36 -10.80 -12.32
CA ASN A 143 29.79 -11.29 -13.58
C ASN A 143 28.36 -11.87 -13.41
N TYR A 144 27.75 -11.67 -12.25
CA TYR A 144 26.41 -12.21 -11.99
C TYR A 144 25.54 -11.25 -11.19
N VAL A 145 24.22 -11.44 -11.35
CA VAL A 145 23.20 -10.93 -10.44
C VAL A 145 22.39 -12.12 -9.93
N ILE A 146 22.22 -12.24 -8.61
CA ILE A 146 21.32 -13.21 -8.01
C ILE A 146 20.11 -12.45 -7.47
N SER A 147 18.90 -12.85 -7.85
CA SER A 147 17.66 -12.35 -7.28
C SER A 147 16.96 -13.45 -6.49
N PHE A 148 16.58 -13.15 -5.26
CA PHE A 148 15.76 -14.00 -4.40
C PHE A 148 14.38 -13.39 -4.24
N GLN A 149 13.34 -14.20 -4.44
CA GLN A 149 11.94 -13.82 -4.38
C GLN A 149 11.16 -14.79 -3.51
N GLU A 150 10.03 -14.32 -2.94
CA GLU A 150 9.18 -15.14 -2.08
C GLU A 150 8.28 -16.09 -2.89
N ASP A 151 7.75 -15.60 -4.00
CA ASP A 151 6.76 -16.29 -4.83
C ASP A 151 7.18 -16.35 -6.29
N GLU A 152 6.68 -17.34 -7.02
CA GLU A 152 6.75 -17.37 -8.48
C GLU A 152 5.80 -16.30 -9.06
N GLY A 153 6.27 -15.58 -10.07
CA GLY A 153 5.51 -14.55 -10.78
C GLY A 153 5.92 -13.13 -10.40
N ASP A 154 6.96 -12.67 -11.04
CA ASP A 154 7.56 -11.35 -10.88
C ASP A 154 7.13 -10.36 -11.97
N VAL A 155 7.63 -9.13 -11.85
CA VAL A 155 7.42 -8.05 -12.82
C VAL A 155 8.50 -8.00 -13.91
N PHE A 156 9.45 -8.93 -13.93
CA PHE A 156 10.68 -8.86 -14.74
C PHE A 156 10.57 -9.42 -16.15
N ASN A 157 9.38 -9.80 -16.62
CA ASN A 157 9.22 -10.37 -17.97
C ASN A 157 9.68 -9.43 -19.08
N SER A 158 9.55 -8.12 -18.91
CA SER A 158 10.06 -7.12 -19.86
C SER A 158 11.59 -7.13 -19.95
N ILE A 159 12.27 -7.40 -18.83
CA ILE A 159 13.74 -7.50 -18.76
C ILE A 159 14.20 -8.79 -19.44
N ARG A 160 13.54 -9.93 -19.19
CA ARG A 160 13.80 -11.20 -19.90
C ARG A 160 13.62 -11.03 -21.40
N ALA A 161 12.57 -10.32 -21.84
CA ALA A 161 12.36 -10.03 -23.25
C ALA A 161 13.47 -9.13 -23.86
N ARG A 162 13.99 -8.16 -23.09
CA ARG A 162 15.14 -7.33 -23.50
C ARG A 162 16.43 -8.15 -23.60
N LEU A 163 16.69 -9.06 -22.67
CA LEU A 163 17.84 -9.96 -22.71
C LEU A 163 17.82 -10.89 -23.95
N ARG A 164 16.66 -11.33 -24.42
CA ARG A 164 16.53 -12.15 -25.65
C ARG A 164 16.86 -11.39 -26.92
N LYS A 165 16.82 -10.03 -26.91
CA LYS A 165 17.20 -9.22 -28.07
C LYS A 165 18.71 -8.97 -28.10
N ALA A 166 19.39 -9.41 -29.14
CA ALA A 166 20.85 -9.37 -29.26
C ALA A 166 21.42 -7.93 -29.21
N ASP A 167 20.68 -6.94 -29.70
CA ASP A 167 21.06 -5.52 -29.79
C ASP A 167 20.65 -4.69 -28.59
N SER A 168 20.13 -5.33 -27.55
CA SER A 168 19.66 -4.60 -26.36
C SER A 168 20.82 -4.18 -25.45
N ARG A 169 20.74 -2.98 -24.87
CA ARG A 169 21.72 -2.52 -23.88
C ARG A 169 21.84 -3.44 -22.67
N THR A 170 20.75 -4.11 -22.27
CA THR A 170 20.75 -5.06 -21.16
C THR A 170 21.70 -6.24 -21.44
N ARG A 171 21.96 -6.53 -22.70
CA ARG A 171 22.84 -7.61 -23.14
C ARG A 171 24.30 -7.20 -23.31
N THR A 172 24.53 -5.94 -23.70
CA THR A 172 25.86 -5.42 -24.01
C THR A 172 26.56 -4.80 -22.80
N LEU A 173 25.79 -4.37 -21.80
CA LEU A 173 26.33 -3.81 -20.56
C LEU A 173 26.47 -4.91 -19.47
N GLY A 174 27.19 -4.58 -18.41
CA GLY A 174 27.53 -5.51 -17.33
C GLY A 174 26.36 -5.90 -16.42
N PRO A 175 26.62 -6.74 -15.42
CA PRO A 175 25.61 -7.18 -14.45
C PRO A 175 25.10 -6.03 -13.58
N ASP A 176 25.88 -4.98 -13.39
CA ASP A 176 25.47 -3.75 -12.73
C ASP A 176 24.31 -3.04 -13.46
N TYR A 177 24.35 -3.04 -14.79
CA TYR A 177 23.23 -2.51 -15.59
C TYR A 177 21.99 -3.41 -15.51
N LEU A 178 22.17 -4.72 -15.44
CA LEU A 178 21.04 -5.64 -15.19
C LEU A 178 20.42 -5.36 -13.81
N MET A 179 21.25 -5.19 -12.78
CA MET A 179 20.76 -4.83 -11.44
C MET A 179 19.98 -3.52 -11.45
N TYR A 180 20.50 -2.50 -12.15
CA TYR A 180 19.75 -1.26 -12.39
C TYR A 180 18.38 -1.57 -13.01
N CYS A 181 18.32 -2.33 -14.11
CA CYS A 181 17.07 -2.66 -14.80
C CYS A 181 16.06 -3.37 -13.88
N LEU A 182 16.51 -4.25 -13.00
CA LEU A 182 15.64 -4.94 -12.02
C LEU A 182 15.08 -3.96 -10.98
N MET A 183 15.93 -3.06 -10.47
CA MET A 183 15.51 -2.02 -9.52
C MET A 183 14.57 -1.01 -10.17
N ASP A 184 14.89 -0.54 -11.37
CA ASP A 184 14.10 0.40 -12.17
C ASP A 184 12.69 -0.16 -12.44
N LYS A 185 12.60 -1.43 -12.82
CA LYS A 185 11.29 -2.08 -13.03
C LYS A 185 10.44 -2.15 -11.75
N ILE A 186 11.05 -2.32 -10.58
CA ILE A 186 10.34 -2.28 -9.30
C ILE A 186 9.84 -0.85 -9.02
N VAL A 187 10.64 0.18 -9.32
CA VAL A 187 10.23 1.58 -9.15
C VAL A 187 9.14 1.97 -10.16
N ASP A 188 9.18 1.46 -11.39
CA ASP A 188 8.08 1.61 -12.36
C ASP A 188 6.75 1.11 -11.81
N GLU A 189 6.72 -0.03 -11.10
CA GLU A 189 5.50 -0.54 -10.47
C GLU A 189 4.98 0.41 -9.37
N TYR A 190 5.85 1.16 -8.70
CA TYR A 190 5.41 2.16 -7.73
C TYR A 190 4.65 3.32 -8.40
N PHE A 191 5.07 3.73 -9.61
CA PHE A 191 4.32 4.75 -10.38
C PHE A 191 2.90 4.26 -10.72
N LEU A 192 2.75 3.01 -11.16
CA LEU A 192 1.43 2.44 -11.44
C LEU A 192 0.53 2.39 -10.19
N ILE A 193 1.14 2.15 -9.02
CA ILE A 193 0.41 2.13 -7.75
C ILE A 193 -0.04 3.53 -7.36
N ILE A 194 0.84 4.54 -7.41
CA ILE A 194 0.47 5.91 -7.06
C ILE A 194 -0.58 6.49 -8.02
N GLU A 195 -0.49 6.17 -9.33
CA GLU A 195 -1.51 6.56 -10.30
C GLU A 195 -2.88 5.99 -9.93
N SER A 196 -2.94 4.68 -9.64
CA SER A 196 -4.18 4.02 -9.21
C SER A 196 -4.73 4.57 -7.90
N MET A 197 -3.85 4.89 -6.93
CA MET A 197 -4.24 5.50 -5.67
C MET A 197 -4.75 6.93 -5.85
N GLY A 198 -4.16 7.68 -6.81
CA GLY A 198 -4.60 9.02 -7.16
C GLY A 198 -6.04 9.02 -7.70
N GLU A 199 -6.34 8.13 -8.65
CA GLU A 199 -7.69 7.95 -9.20
C GLU A 199 -8.72 7.65 -8.08
N GLU A 200 -8.37 6.77 -7.13
CA GLU A 200 -9.26 6.44 -6.01
C GLU A 200 -9.44 7.62 -5.03
N LEU A 201 -8.38 8.41 -4.78
CA LEU A 201 -8.46 9.59 -3.93
C LEU A 201 -9.35 10.68 -4.54
N GLU A 202 -9.28 10.93 -5.85
CA GLU A 202 -10.14 11.87 -6.55
C GLU A 202 -11.62 11.48 -6.39
N VAL A 203 -11.95 10.20 -6.59
CA VAL A 203 -13.32 9.70 -6.38
C VAL A 203 -13.77 9.90 -4.93
N MET A 204 -12.89 9.62 -3.96
CA MET A 204 -13.19 9.81 -2.54
C MET A 204 -13.41 11.29 -2.17
N GLU A 205 -12.66 12.21 -2.78
CA GLU A 205 -12.82 13.66 -2.56
C GLU A 205 -14.20 14.15 -3.02
N GLU A 206 -14.70 13.62 -4.15
CA GLU A 206 -16.04 13.92 -4.64
C GLU A 206 -17.13 13.32 -3.73
N GLU A 207 -17.00 12.04 -3.38
CA GLU A 207 -18.01 11.31 -2.60
C GLU A 207 -18.18 11.81 -1.16
N VAL A 208 -17.08 12.25 -0.52
CA VAL A 208 -17.10 12.66 0.90
C VAL A 208 -18.05 13.82 1.19
N SER A 209 -18.23 14.70 0.21
CA SER A 209 -19.10 15.88 0.33
C SER A 209 -20.59 15.51 0.30
N GLU A 210 -20.95 14.42 -0.39
CA GLU A 210 -22.33 14.02 -0.60
C GLU A 210 -22.77 12.93 0.39
N TYR A 211 -21.97 11.86 0.53
CA TYR A 211 -22.37 10.63 1.21
C TYR A 211 -21.31 10.07 2.18
N PRO A 212 -21.08 10.69 3.36
CA PRO A 212 -20.17 10.14 4.35
C PRO A 212 -20.79 8.88 5.00
N THR A 213 -20.50 7.71 4.39
CA THR A 213 -20.99 6.39 4.85
C THR A 213 -19.93 5.66 5.68
N LYS A 214 -20.31 4.51 6.27
CA LYS A 214 -19.34 3.62 6.92
C LYS A 214 -18.46 2.90 5.90
N GLU A 215 -19.01 2.59 4.74
CA GLU A 215 -18.31 1.97 3.61
C GLU A 215 -17.22 2.89 3.10
N PHE A 216 -17.49 4.19 2.93
CA PHE A 216 -16.50 5.21 2.62
C PHE A 216 -15.33 5.21 3.62
N LEU A 217 -15.64 5.20 4.92
CA LEU A 217 -14.59 5.20 5.95
C LEU A 217 -13.73 3.92 5.91
N HIS A 218 -14.31 2.78 5.52
CA HIS A 218 -13.56 1.53 5.36
C HIS A 218 -12.58 1.63 4.18
N GLN A 219 -13.05 2.05 3.01
CA GLN A 219 -12.22 2.23 1.81
C GLN A 219 -11.10 3.26 2.04
N TYR A 220 -11.44 4.41 2.67
CA TYR A 220 -10.46 5.41 3.07
C TYR A 220 -9.34 4.81 3.94
N ASN A 221 -9.69 4.00 4.95
CA ASN A 221 -8.69 3.39 5.82
C ASN A 221 -7.83 2.36 5.09
N GLU A 222 -8.37 1.58 4.17
CA GLU A 222 -7.62 0.61 3.36
C GLU A 222 -6.63 1.32 2.44
N LEU A 223 -7.08 2.35 1.72
CA LEU A 223 -6.23 3.13 0.82
C LEU A 223 -5.12 3.87 1.60
N LYS A 224 -5.46 4.49 2.73
CA LYS A 224 -4.50 5.12 3.63
C LYS A 224 -3.45 4.13 4.16
N GLN A 225 -3.84 2.91 4.52
CA GLN A 225 -2.91 1.87 4.93
C GLN A 225 -1.96 1.48 3.79
N SER A 226 -2.48 1.34 2.58
CA SER A 226 -1.68 1.06 1.37
C SER A 226 -0.64 2.15 1.12
N SER A 227 -1.01 3.43 1.25
CA SER A 227 -0.09 4.57 1.16
C SER A 227 1.02 4.50 2.21
N ILE A 228 0.70 4.15 3.46
CA ILE A 228 1.69 4.01 4.54
C ILE A 228 2.69 2.88 4.22
N TYR A 229 2.24 1.76 3.66
CA TYR A 229 3.13 0.66 3.28
C TYR A 229 4.01 1.03 2.08
N LEU A 230 3.44 1.68 1.07
CA LEU A 230 4.20 2.20 -0.07
C LEU A 230 5.31 3.15 0.42
N ARG A 231 4.98 4.09 1.27
CA ARG A 231 5.97 5.01 1.88
C ARG A 231 7.09 4.26 2.61
N LYS A 232 6.75 3.26 3.43
CA LYS A 232 7.75 2.45 4.18
C LYS A 232 8.66 1.66 3.26
N SER A 233 8.20 1.33 2.06
CA SER A 233 8.98 0.61 1.05
C SER A 233 9.86 1.52 0.22
N VAL A 234 9.36 2.72 -0.13
CA VAL A 234 10.07 3.65 -1.02
C VAL A 234 11.06 4.55 -0.27
N TRP A 235 10.71 5.03 0.90
CA TRP A 235 11.55 5.99 1.64
C TRP A 235 12.98 5.50 1.91
N PRO A 236 13.21 4.25 2.39
CA PRO A 236 14.57 3.75 2.57
C PRO A 236 15.30 3.49 1.24
N LEU A 237 14.57 3.25 0.13
CA LEU A 237 15.16 2.99 -1.17
C LEU A 237 15.97 4.19 -1.68
N ARG A 238 15.57 5.41 -1.35
CA ARG A 238 16.34 6.63 -1.63
C ARG A 238 17.79 6.52 -1.11
N GLU A 239 17.96 6.06 0.12
CA GLU A 239 19.29 5.89 0.71
C GLU A 239 20.08 4.76 0.05
N VAL A 240 19.39 3.68 -0.34
CA VAL A 240 19.99 2.56 -1.11
C VAL A 240 20.57 3.05 -2.43
N ILE A 241 19.76 3.79 -3.22
CA ILE A 241 20.20 4.27 -4.53
C ILE A 241 21.29 5.34 -4.36
N ASN A 242 21.15 6.24 -3.39
CA ASN A 242 22.19 7.24 -3.09
C ASN A 242 23.53 6.61 -2.70
N TYR A 243 23.51 5.46 -2.02
CA TYR A 243 24.73 4.71 -1.73
C TYR A 243 25.37 4.15 -3.01
N LEU A 244 24.57 3.56 -3.93
CA LEU A 244 25.05 3.02 -5.21
C LEU A 244 25.67 4.08 -6.12
N LEU A 245 25.31 5.36 -5.93
CA LEU A 245 25.89 6.48 -6.68
C LEU A 245 27.28 6.92 -6.19
N ARG A 246 27.79 6.36 -5.08
CA ARG A 246 29.12 6.71 -4.56
C ARG A 246 30.22 6.03 -5.35
N ASP A 247 31.29 6.73 -5.59
CA ASP A 247 32.47 6.20 -6.31
C ASP A 247 33.15 5.05 -5.59
N GLU A 248 32.81 4.80 -4.33
CA GLU A 248 33.35 3.72 -3.49
C GLU A 248 32.84 2.34 -3.90
N VAL A 249 31.67 2.24 -4.56
CA VAL A 249 31.04 0.98 -4.98
C VAL A 249 31.69 0.47 -6.25
N LYS A 250 32.77 -0.31 -6.13
CA LYS A 250 33.63 -0.75 -7.26
C LYS A 250 32.91 -1.61 -8.31
N LEU A 251 31.80 -2.26 -7.94
CA LEU A 251 31.04 -3.12 -8.86
C LEU A 251 30.10 -2.34 -9.78
N ILE A 252 29.90 -1.05 -9.53
CA ILE A 252 29.11 -0.18 -10.40
C ILE A 252 30.06 0.54 -11.36
N SER A 253 29.86 0.33 -12.66
CA SER A 253 30.64 0.97 -13.71
C SER A 253 30.24 2.44 -13.92
N GLN A 254 31.19 3.26 -14.37
CA GLN A 254 30.93 4.66 -14.70
C GLN A 254 29.85 4.83 -15.78
N ASN A 255 29.69 3.83 -16.66
CA ASN A 255 28.66 3.83 -17.71
C ASN A 255 27.26 3.59 -17.16
N THR A 256 27.13 2.95 -15.98
CA THR A 256 25.84 2.65 -15.33
C THR A 256 25.40 3.75 -14.33
N LEU A 257 26.31 4.56 -13.80
CA LEU A 257 26.00 5.64 -12.86
C LEU A 257 24.92 6.62 -13.35
N PRO A 258 24.88 7.05 -14.62
CA PRO A 258 23.81 7.94 -15.08
C PRO A 258 22.41 7.34 -14.94
N TYR A 259 22.28 6.04 -15.10
CA TYR A 259 21.01 5.33 -14.96
C TYR A 259 20.58 5.21 -13.50
N PHE A 260 21.51 4.97 -12.57
CA PHE A 260 21.18 5.03 -11.13
C PHE A 260 20.82 6.44 -10.67
N ARG A 261 21.35 7.49 -11.31
CA ARG A 261 20.92 8.87 -11.03
C ARG A 261 19.49 9.12 -11.46
N ASP A 262 19.12 8.64 -12.64
CA ASP A 262 17.74 8.69 -13.15
C ASP A 262 16.78 7.91 -12.23
N LEU A 263 17.18 6.71 -11.80
CA LEU A 263 16.43 5.91 -10.83
C LEU A 263 16.25 6.64 -9.48
N TYR A 264 17.27 7.38 -9.03
CA TYR A 264 17.17 8.22 -7.84
C TYR A 264 16.11 9.30 -8.00
N ASP A 265 16.13 10.01 -9.13
CA ASP A 265 15.17 11.09 -9.43
C ASP A 265 13.73 10.53 -9.51
N HIS A 266 13.52 9.38 -10.15
CA HIS A 266 12.23 8.67 -10.15
C HIS A 266 11.77 8.30 -8.75
N THR A 267 12.67 7.81 -7.90
CA THR A 267 12.35 7.46 -6.51
C THR A 267 11.94 8.69 -5.70
N ILE A 268 12.58 9.84 -5.90
CA ILE A 268 12.20 11.12 -5.28
C ILE A 268 10.79 11.52 -5.73
N GLN A 269 10.50 11.45 -7.02
CA GLN A 269 9.17 11.78 -7.54
C GLN A 269 8.06 10.92 -6.91
N VAL A 270 8.30 9.61 -6.75
CA VAL A 270 7.36 8.72 -6.03
C VAL A 270 7.17 9.17 -4.58
N ILE A 271 8.26 9.52 -3.88
CA ILE A 271 8.20 10.00 -2.49
C ILE A 271 7.37 11.27 -2.39
N ASP A 272 7.61 12.25 -3.25
CA ASP A 272 6.90 13.54 -3.25
C ASP A 272 5.40 13.35 -3.51
N THR A 273 5.04 12.45 -4.41
CA THR A 273 3.63 12.12 -4.66
C THR A 273 2.97 11.46 -3.45
N ILE A 274 3.67 10.54 -2.76
CA ILE A 274 3.17 9.91 -1.53
C ILE A 274 2.94 10.95 -0.42
N GLU A 275 3.83 11.95 -0.28
CA GLU A 275 3.65 13.02 0.70
C GLU A 275 2.44 13.89 0.34
N THR A 276 2.22 14.19 -0.94
CA THR A 276 1.02 14.89 -1.41
C THR A 276 -0.25 14.10 -1.06
N TYR A 277 -0.26 12.78 -1.29
CA TYR A 277 -1.41 11.94 -0.93
C TYR A 277 -1.66 11.90 0.57
N ARG A 278 -0.61 11.93 1.40
CA ARG A 278 -0.76 12.03 2.86
C ARG A 278 -1.55 13.28 3.25
N ASP A 279 -1.26 14.41 2.61
CA ASP A 279 -1.95 15.65 2.90
C ASP A 279 -3.41 15.60 2.40
N LEU A 280 -3.65 15.07 1.18
CA LEU A 280 -5.01 14.80 0.67
C LEU A 280 -5.83 13.89 1.59
N PHE A 281 -5.24 12.82 2.16
CA PHE A 281 -5.92 12.00 3.15
C PHE A 281 -6.38 12.81 4.37
N SER A 282 -5.57 13.77 4.82
CA SER A 282 -5.96 14.66 5.94
C SER A 282 -7.13 15.53 5.55
N ASP A 283 -7.08 16.16 4.39
CA ASP A 283 -8.12 17.06 3.88
C ASP A 283 -9.46 16.33 3.69
N ILE A 284 -9.45 15.13 3.10
CA ILE A 284 -10.64 14.28 2.95
C ILE A 284 -11.26 13.94 4.31
N MET A 285 -10.44 13.64 5.32
CA MET A 285 -10.96 13.34 6.67
C MET A 285 -11.57 14.57 7.32
N ASP A 286 -10.99 15.75 7.13
CA ASP A 286 -11.54 17.00 7.67
C ASP A 286 -12.88 17.35 7.03
N VAL A 287 -13.01 17.16 5.71
CA VAL A 287 -14.29 17.30 4.98
C VAL A 287 -15.31 16.28 5.48
N TYR A 288 -14.90 15.00 5.67
CA TYR A 288 -15.77 13.96 6.22
C TYR A 288 -16.37 14.36 7.58
N LEU A 289 -15.53 14.81 8.51
CA LEU A 289 -15.97 15.24 9.84
C LEU A 289 -16.89 16.48 9.78
N SER A 290 -16.57 17.43 8.90
CA SER A 290 -17.40 18.61 8.66
C SER A 290 -18.79 18.22 8.12
N THR A 291 -18.84 17.35 7.11
CA THR A 291 -20.10 16.88 6.50
C THR A 291 -20.94 16.09 7.51
N LEU A 292 -20.34 15.25 8.35
CA LEU A 292 -21.04 14.59 9.46
C LEU A 292 -21.63 15.59 10.44
N SER A 293 -20.89 16.64 10.81
CA SER A 293 -21.36 17.69 11.70
C SER A 293 -22.55 18.45 11.10
N LEU A 294 -22.48 18.77 9.79
CA LEU A 294 -23.58 19.41 9.09
C LEU A 294 -24.84 18.53 9.07
N LYS A 295 -24.71 17.24 8.76
CA LYS A 295 -25.84 16.29 8.79
C LYS A 295 -26.44 16.13 10.19
N MET A 296 -25.59 16.06 11.22
CA MET A 296 -26.07 16.02 12.61
C MET A 296 -26.86 17.28 12.98
N ASN A 297 -26.36 18.46 12.57
CA ASN A 297 -27.05 19.72 12.77
C ASN A 297 -28.41 19.78 12.05
N GLU A 298 -28.47 19.19 10.83
CA GLU A 298 -29.72 19.09 10.07
C GLU A 298 -30.77 18.21 10.79
N VAL A 299 -30.36 17.03 11.27
CA VAL A 299 -31.23 16.15 12.07
C VAL A 299 -31.70 16.86 13.37
N MET A 300 -30.77 17.51 14.07
CA MET A 300 -31.11 18.28 15.29
C MET A 300 -32.09 19.42 14.98
N LYS A 301 -31.91 20.10 13.84
CA LYS A 301 -32.80 21.16 13.38
C LYS A 301 -34.21 20.63 13.15
N VAL A 302 -34.38 19.51 12.44
CA VAL A 302 -35.68 18.87 12.19
C VAL A 302 -36.34 18.48 13.53
N LEU A 303 -35.60 17.82 14.42
CA LEU A 303 -36.12 17.43 15.74
C LEU A 303 -36.56 18.63 16.57
N THR A 304 -35.74 19.70 16.53
CA THR A 304 -36.07 20.97 17.26
C THR A 304 -37.34 21.59 16.71
N ILE A 305 -37.52 21.66 15.39
CA ILE A 305 -38.75 22.22 14.77
C ILE A 305 -39.97 21.42 15.21
N ILE A 306 -39.93 20.09 15.12
CA ILE A 306 -41.05 19.22 15.52
C ILE A 306 -41.35 19.43 16.98
N SER A 307 -40.37 19.34 17.88
CA SER A 307 -40.57 19.47 19.32
C SER A 307 -41.12 20.83 19.70
N THR A 308 -40.59 21.92 19.11
CA THR A 308 -41.00 23.28 19.42
C THR A 308 -42.46 23.57 19.01
N ILE A 309 -42.93 22.94 17.93
CA ILE A 309 -44.33 23.06 17.50
C ILE A 309 -45.25 22.21 18.38
N PHE A 310 -44.87 20.96 18.69
CA PHE A 310 -45.76 20.04 19.40
C PHE A 310 -45.84 20.27 20.92
N ILE A 311 -44.79 20.72 21.57
CA ILE A 311 -44.77 20.90 23.03
C ILE A 311 -45.85 21.88 23.48
N PRO A 312 -45.99 23.09 22.92
CA PRO A 312 -47.08 24.01 23.33
C PRO A 312 -48.49 23.47 23.04
N LEU A 313 -48.64 22.79 21.88
CA LEU A 313 -49.92 22.18 21.52
C LEU A 313 -50.32 21.08 22.48
N THR A 314 -49.40 20.21 22.85
CA THR A 314 -49.60 19.12 23.80
C THR A 314 -49.90 19.67 25.20
N PHE A 315 -49.23 20.78 25.59
CA PHE A 315 -49.50 21.45 26.86
C PHE A 315 -50.93 21.96 26.90
N ILE A 316 -51.40 22.64 25.83
CA ILE A 316 -52.79 23.14 25.75
C ILE A 316 -53.79 21.97 25.86
N VAL A 317 -53.58 20.91 25.08
CA VAL A 317 -54.46 19.73 25.12
C VAL A 317 -54.42 19.05 26.48
N GLY A 318 -53.23 19.00 27.11
CA GLY A 318 -53.06 18.44 28.46
C GLY A 318 -53.83 19.21 29.53
N VAL A 319 -53.78 20.55 29.50
CA VAL A 319 -54.53 21.40 30.44
C VAL A 319 -56.03 21.18 30.29
N TYR A 320 -56.55 21.19 29.05
CA TYR A 320 -57.98 20.98 28.80
C TYR A 320 -58.42 19.49 28.89
N GLY A 321 -57.49 18.57 28.98
CA GLY A 321 -57.74 17.15 29.25
C GLY A 321 -57.71 16.77 30.73
N MET A 322 -57.51 17.73 31.65
CA MET A 322 -57.51 17.47 33.09
C MET A 322 -58.95 17.28 33.63
N ASN A 323 -59.10 16.36 34.60
CA ASN A 323 -60.40 16.04 35.21
C ASN A 323 -60.64 16.83 36.51
N PHE A 324 -60.68 18.15 36.40
CA PHE A 324 -61.03 18.99 37.52
C PHE A 324 -62.57 19.30 37.52
N ASP A 325 -63.24 19.29 38.70
CA ASP A 325 -64.69 19.55 38.85
C ASP A 325 -65.03 20.98 38.51
N HIS A 326 -64.10 21.92 38.61
CA HIS A 326 -64.30 23.33 38.36
C HIS A 326 -63.27 23.85 37.31
N MET A 327 -63.69 23.74 36.06
CA MET A 327 -63.02 24.39 34.93
C MET A 327 -64.06 25.25 34.19
N PRO A 328 -64.07 26.58 34.41
CA PRO A 328 -65.10 27.49 33.84
C PRO A 328 -65.13 27.44 32.31
N GLU A 329 -63.98 27.24 31.64
CA GLU A 329 -63.80 27.23 30.18
C GLU A 329 -64.48 26.01 29.53
N LEU A 330 -64.64 24.89 30.23
CA LEU A 330 -65.30 23.69 29.68
C LEU A 330 -66.82 23.86 29.52
N HIS A 331 -67.40 24.77 30.22
CA HIS A 331 -68.87 25.09 30.17
C HIS A 331 -69.15 26.13 29.08
N TRP A 332 -68.18 26.72 28.44
CA TRP A 332 -68.37 27.70 27.39
C TRP A 332 -68.71 26.99 26.05
N ARG A 333 -69.84 27.36 25.45
CA ARG A 333 -70.40 26.69 24.27
C ARG A 333 -69.47 26.69 23.07
N GLU A 334 -68.64 27.70 22.88
CA GLU A 334 -67.66 27.85 21.80
C GLU A 334 -66.23 27.51 22.26
N GLY A 335 -66.03 27.04 23.48
CA GLY A 335 -64.71 26.77 24.09
C GLY A 335 -63.89 25.79 23.28
N TYR A 336 -64.44 24.68 22.77
CA TYR A 336 -63.80 23.70 21.93
C TYR A 336 -63.24 24.34 20.63
N LEU A 337 -64.05 25.12 19.93
CA LEU A 337 -63.67 25.79 18.69
C LEU A 337 -62.57 26.86 18.96
N ALA A 338 -62.65 27.58 20.06
CA ALA A 338 -61.64 28.58 20.46
C ALA A 338 -60.26 27.93 20.72
N VAL A 339 -60.21 26.78 21.40
CA VAL A 339 -58.97 26.04 21.65
C VAL A 339 -58.35 25.59 20.33
N TRP A 340 -59.12 25.06 19.40
CA TRP A 340 -58.63 24.69 18.07
C TRP A 340 -58.05 25.88 17.31
N ILE A 341 -58.74 27.03 17.33
CA ILE A 341 -58.24 28.25 16.68
C ILE A 341 -56.89 28.68 17.30
N ILE A 342 -56.78 28.67 18.64
CA ILE A 342 -55.54 29.03 19.32
C ILE A 342 -54.41 28.07 18.94
N MET A 343 -54.67 26.76 18.94
CA MET A 343 -53.64 25.76 18.54
C MET A 343 -53.18 25.98 17.11
N ILE A 344 -54.08 26.22 16.17
CA ILE A 344 -53.78 26.52 14.77
C ILE A 344 -52.95 27.80 14.64
N LEU A 345 -53.33 28.87 15.34
CA LEU A 345 -52.57 30.12 15.34
C LEU A 345 -51.14 29.95 15.89
N VAL A 346 -51.00 29.18 16.99
CA VAL A 346 -49.69 28.86 17.56
C VAL A 346 -48.85 28.06 16.54
N ALA A 347 -49.42 27.03 15.91
CA ALA A 347 -48.71 26.22 14.89
C ALA A 347 -48.27 27.08 13.70
N ILE A 348 -49.16 27.90 13.15
CA ILE A 348 -48.85 28.80 12.03
C ILE A 348 -47.78 29.82 12.44
N GLY A 349 -47.89 30.41 13.63
CA GLY A 349 -46.91 31.37 14.16
C GLY A 349 -45.50 30.75 14.24
N MET A 350 -45.40 29.49 14.75
CA MET A 350 -44.14 28.77 14.83
C MET A 350 -43.56 28.44 13.47
N ILE A 351 -44.38 27.97 12.52
CA ILE A 351 -43.96 27.71 11.14
C ILE A 351 -43.42 28.98 10.48
N LEU A 352 -44.12 30.09 10.61
CA LEU A 352 -43.68 31.39 10.11
C LEU A 352 -42.37 31.87 10.74
N TYR A 353 -42.20 31.65 12.03
CA TYR A 353 -40.97 31.95 12.75
C TYR A 353 -39.80 31.18 12.19
N PHE A 354 -39.91 29.84 12.04
CA PHE A 354 -38.84 29.01 11.48
C PHE A 354 -38.55 29.34 10.02
N LYS A 355 -39.58 29.65 9.20
CA LYS A 355 -39.38 30.08 7.82
C LYS A 355 -38.59 31.40 7.73
N ARG A 356 -38.87 32.37 8.65
CA ARG A 356 -38.08 33.62 8.74
C ARG A 356 -36.64 33.39 9.15
N ARG A 357 -36.37 32.37 9.95
CA ARG A 357 -35.01 31.96 10.38
C ARG A 357 -34.28 31.12 9.33
N LYS A 358 -34.88 30.85 8.18
CA LYS A 358 -34.31 29.97 7.11
C LYS A 358 -33.97 28.56 7.64
N TRP A 359 -34.85 28.02 8.48
CA TRP A 359 -34.74 26.66 8.99
C TRP A 359 -35.43 25.62 8.08
N PHE A 360 -36.22 26.11 7.12
CA PHE A 360 -36.78 25.37 6.01
C PHE A 360 -36.09 25.81 4.74
#